data_5186ae55c53e672dcc3d684d99e4ccd9
#
_entry.id   5186ae55c53e672dcc3d684d99e4ccd9
#
_cell.length_a   1.000
_cell.length_b   1.000
_cell.length_c   1.000
_cell.angle_alpha   90.00
_cell.angle_beta   90.00
_cell.angle_gamma   90.00
#
_symmetry.space_group_name_H-M   'P 1'
#
loop_
_entity.id
_entity.type
_entity.pdbx_description
1 polymer ?
#
loop_
_entity_poly.entity_id
_entity_poly.type
_entity_poly.pdbx_seq_one_letter_code
_entity_poly.pdbx_strand_id
1 'polypeptide(L)'
;YPQPGLPSSTMDGKPYHWGGNYTPNWYAELGGDNKLKVSGINISENLKYQFTSYLDAVVNLGYNTSTATRDGVKNSITWYTYDGTLSTAKTNAINNPNQASTEYSKSFARTDYYSVSGYLNYHQTLGEKHNVTAMLGAQYNLKEYDYTVVTAKDEQSSLEILNGSGEITLKNSAKTAGPSKWHEAMMSYFGRFNYNYMSKYLLEMNLRYDGSSKFRPENRWDFFYGFSGGWRLSEEEFMKNVKFVNELKLRLSYGVVGNQSGISRYDGMQLYNFNSVNGAYIGDGRISYIKTSGEIATMGRSWERIHNYNLGLDFHLFDSRLQGTVELFMKKNNNMLIAVAYPGILGDKAPASNSGKFEAKGYEGTVTWSDKIGKVNYHVGGTFTYADNKLVDYGGVTVFKSGFVDKQQGYSLNSVFGLKSVSYTHLTLPTN
;
A
#
# COMPACT_ATOMS: atom_id res chain seq x y z
N TYR A 1 16.28 13.45 19.36
CA TYR A 1 15.87 12.73 20.58
C TYR A 1 16.47 13.46 21.77
N PRO A 2 15.70 13.73 22.87
CA PRO A 2 16.27 14.26 24.08
C PRO A 2 17.28 13.27 24.63
N GLN A 3 18.48 13.73 24.93
CA GLN A 3 19.47 12.87 25.58
C GLN A 3 19.07 12.71 27.06
N PRO A 4 19.00 11.48 27.57
CA PRO A 4 18.72 11.26 29.00
C PRO A 4 19.76 11.98 29.83
N GLY A 5 19.29 12.73 30.82
CA GLY A 5 20.16 13.44 31.76
C GLY A 5 20.43 14.91 31.44
N LEU A 6 19.93 15.44 30.32
CA LEU A 6 20.01 16.88 30.04
C LEU A 6 18.78 17.61 30.62
N PRO A 7 18.94 18.79 31.20
CA PRO A 7 17.82 19.57 31.70
C PRO A 7 16.91 20.01 30.56
N SER A 8 15.62 20.04 30.79
CA SER A 8 14.60 20.52 29.84
C SER A 8 14.46 22.03 29.81
N SER A 9 14.96 22.70 30.84
CA SER A 9 14.85 24.14 31.10
C SER A 9 16.17 24.72 31.59
N THR A 10 16.33 26.02 31.45
CA THR A 10 17.37 26.80 32.14
C THR A 10 17.13 26.78 33.68
N MET A 11 18.07 27.30 34.46
CA MET A 11 17.90 27.40 35.93
C MET A 11 16.69 28.24 36.31
N ASP A 12 16.31 29.23 35.53
CA ASP A 12 15.18 30.13 35.74
C ASP A 12 13.91 29.70 34.96
N GLY A 13 13.85 28.43 34.48
CA GLY A 13 12.66 27.82 33.89
C GLY A 13 12.34 28.21 32.44
N LYS A 14 13.30 28.82 31.72
CA LYS A 14 13.10 29.19 30.31
C LYS A 14 13.42 28.06 29.33
N PRO A 15 12.95 28.14 28.04
CA PRO A 15 13.27 27.16 27.02
C PRO A 15 14.77 27.01 26.77
N TYR A 16 15.28 25.82 27.06
CA TYR A 16 16.72 25.52 26.94
C TYR A 16 17.09 24.89 25.61
N HIS A 17 18.20 25.35 25.05
CA HIS A 17 18.77 24.83 23.82
C HIS A 17 20.22 24.39 24.06
N TRP A 18 20.53 23.12 23.80
CA TRP A 18 21.87 22.57 23.95
C TRP A 18 22.41 22.04 22.60
N GLY A 19 23.57 22.56 22.20
CA GLY A 19 24.42 21.97 21.13
C GLY A 19 23.74 21.59 19.82
N GLY A 20 22.63 22.24 19.48
CA GLY A 20 21.87 21.92 18.28
C GLY A 20 20.61 21.07 18.53
N ASN A 21 20.36 20.65 19.74
CA ASN A 21 19.17 19.88 20.11
C ASN A 21 18.19 20.75 20.90
N TYR A 22 16.93 20.71 20.45
CA TYR A 22 15.80 21.37 21.11
C TYR A 22 15.09 20.41 22.05
N THR A 23 14.60 20.90 23.17
CA THR A 23 13.76 20.10 24.07
C THR A 23 12.35 19.99 23.53
N PRO A 24 11.83 18.77 23.29
CA PRO A 24 10.51 18.57 22.68
C PRO A 24 9.35 19.16 23.47
N ASN A 25 9.47 19.23 24.79
CA ASN A 25 8.43 19.76 25.68
C ASN A 25 8.03 21.19 25.33
N TRP A 26 9.02 22.05 25.06
CA TRP A 26 8.78 23.45 24.70
C TRP A 26 8.11 23.59 23.33
N TYR A 27 8.38 22.69 22.39
CA TYR A 27 7.64 22.65 21.12
C TYR A 27 6.19 22.24 21.32
N ALA A 28 5.92 21.33 22.24
CA ALA A 28 4.56 20.92 22.56
C ALA A 28 3.76 22.04 23.26
N GLU A 29 4.44 22.84 24.09
CA GLU A 29 3.82 23.88 24.90
C GLU A 29 3.71 25.23 24.17
N LEU A 30 4.77 25.64 23.48
CA LEU A 30 4.88 26.97 22.87
C LEU A 30 4.88 26.95 21.34
N GLY A 31 5.05 25.80 20.73
CA GLY A 31 5.30 25.64 19.29
C GLY A 31 4.12 25.97 18.38
N GLY A 32 2.95 26.18 18.94
CA GLY A 32 1.72 26.48 18.19
C GLY A 32 0.86 25.26 17.93
N ASP A 33 -0.21 25.46 17.18
CA ASP A 33 -1.27 24.50 16.96
C ASP A 33 -1.31 24.00 15.50
N ASN A 34 -1.82 22.79 15.31
CA ASN A 34 -2.05 22.23 13.97
C ASN A 34 -3.40 21.51 13.96
N LYS A 35 -4.41 22.17 13.42
CA LYS A 35 -5.79 21.65 13.35
C LYS A 35 -6.06 21.03 11.98
N LEU A 36 -6.41 19.74 11.95
CA LEU A 36 -6.82 19.03 10.74
C LEU A 36 -8.32 18.79 10.77
N LYS A 37 -9.03 19.27 9.74
CA LYS A 37 -10.43 18.97 9.51
C LYS A 37 -10.56 18.16 8.21
N VAL A 38 -11.14 16.97 8.32
CA VAL A 38 -11.45 16.13 7.16
C VAL A 38 -12.94 16.03 7.00
N SER A 39 -13.41 16.23 5.78
CA SER A 39 -14.82 16.08 5.39
C SER A 39 -14.88 15.22 4.15
N GLY A 40 -15.86 14.35 4.04
CA GLY A 40 -16.04 13.49 2.89
C GLY A 40 -17.51 13.26 2.55
N ILE A 41 -17.76 13.04 1.28
CA ILE A 41 -19.08 12.67 0.74
C ILE A 41 -18.87 11.42 -0.11
N ASN A 42 -19.70 10.43 0.11
CA ASN A 42 -19.75 9.22 -0.72
C ASN A 42 -21.16 9.07 -1.27
N ILE A 43 -21.27 9.01 -2.59
CA ILE A 43 -22.52 8.81 -3.32
C ILE A 43 -22.35 7.56 -4.16
N SER A 44 -23.28 6.64 -4.07
CA SER A 44 -23.33 5.45 -4.90
C SER A 44 -24.75 5.18 -5.36
N GLU A 45 -24.88 4.95 -6.65
CA GLU A 45 -26.13 4.61 -7.30
C GLU A 45 -25.99 3.26 -8.01
N ASN A 46 -27.00 2.42 -7.88
CA ASN A 46 -27.10 1.14 -8.55
C ASN A 46 -28.41 1.11 -9.35
N LEU A 47 -28.28 1.02 -10.66
CA LEU A 47 -29.41 0.93 -11.58
C LEU A 47 -29.45 -0.46 -12.16
N LYS A 48 -30.54 -1.17 -11.92
CA LYS A 48 -30.78 -2.50 -12.50
C LYS A 48 -31.95 -2.46 -13.45
N TYR A 49 -31.76 -2.98 -14.66
CA TYR A 49 -32.80 -3.15 -15.65
C TYR A 49 -32.91 -4.60 -16.07
N GLN A 50 -34.08 -5.18 -15.96
CA GLN A 50 -34.35 -6.56 -16.30
C GLN A 50 -35.00 -6.62 -17.67
N PHE A 51 -34.31 -7.15 -18.66
CA PHE A 51 -34.81 -7.32 -20.03
C PHE A 51 -35.76 -8.52 -20.14
N THR A 52 -35.37 -9.63 -19.51
CA THR A 52 -36.12 -10.89 -19.48
C THR A 52 -35.94 -11.54 -18.12
N SER A 53 -36.61 -12.67 -17.90
CA SER A 53 -36.42 -13.46 -16.67
C SER A 53 -34.99 -14.03 -16.48
N TYR A 54 -34.18 -14.05 -17.54
CA TYR A 54 -32.85 -14.62 -17.56
C TYR A 54 -31.74 -13.61 -17.95
N LEU A 55 -32.08 -12.38 -18.28
CA LEU A 55 -31.13 -11.36 -18.70
C LEU A 55 -31.39 -10.01 -18.01
N ASP A 56 -30.42 -9.49 -17.30
CA ASP A 56 -30.46 -8.17 -16.71
C ASP A 56 -29.16 -7.38 -16.95
N ALA A 57 -29.28 -6.08 -16.94
CA ALA A 57 -28.14 -5.15 -16.94
C ALA A 57 -28.10 -4.40 -15.62
N VAL A 58 -26.86 -4.15 -15.18
CA VAL A 58 -26.61 -3.34 -13.97
C VAL A 58 -25.58 -2.28 -14.31
N VAL A 59 -25.87 -1.05 -13.86
CA VAL A 59 -24.94 0.09 -13.92
C VAL A 59 -24.71 0.60 -12.51
N ASN A 60 -23.46 0.66 -12.09
CA ASN A 60 -23.06 1.26 -10.83
C ASN A 60 -22.32 2.56 -11.09
N LEU A 61 -22.72 3.60 -10.40
CA LEU A 61 -22.09 4.91 -10.42
C LEU A 61 -21.62 5.23 -9.00
N GLY A 62 -20.36 5.55 -8.84
CA GLY A 62 -19.76 5.89 -7.56
C GLY A 62 -19.01 7.21 -7.64
N TYR A 63 -19.25 8.08 -6.69
CA TYR A 63 -18.47 9.29 -6.48
C TYR A 63 -18.10 9.41 -5.00
N ASN A 64 -16.80 9.50 -4.73
CA ASN A 64 -16.30 9.76 -3.39
C ASN A 64 -15.41 11.00 -3.44
N THR A 65 -15.67 11.97 -2.60
CA THR A 65 -14.81 13.13 -2.42
C THR A 65 -14.39 13.26 -0.96
N SER A 66 -13.12 13.55 -0.75
CA SER A 66 -12.55 13.84 0.56
C SER A 66 -11.76 15.13 0.52
N THR A 67 -12.11 16.03 1.42
CA THR A 67 -11.44 17.32 1.57
C THR A 67 -10.79 17.38 2.95
N ALA A 68 -9.49 17.68 2.97
CA ALA A 68 -8.72 17.88 4.19
C ALA A 68 -8.22 19.33 4.24
N THR A 69 -8.65 20.07 5.23
CA THR A 69 -8.18 21.42 5.52
C THR A 69 -7.31 21.37 6.77
N ARG A 70 -6.12 21.93 6.68
CA ARG A 70 -5.21 22.02 7.80
C ARG A 70 -4.88 23.50 8.06
N ASP A 71 -5.11 23.93 9.28
CA ASP A 71 -4.70 25.22 9.79
C ASP A 71 -3.56 24.99 10.77
N GLY A 72 -2.38 25.52 10.47
CA GLY A 72 -1.18 25.36 11.27
C GLY A 72 -0.56 26.69 11.66
N VAL A 73 -0.27 26.82 12.93
CA VAL A 73 0.52 27.93 13.48
C VAL A 73 1.80 27.35 14.05
N LYS A 74 2.94 27.84 13.59
CA LYS A 74 4.24 27.51 14.14
C LYS A 74 4.81 28.78 14.78
N ASN A 75 4.77 28.84 16.10
CA ASN A 75 5.29 29.97 16.84
C ASN A 75 6.81 30.01 16.83
N SER A 76 7.37 31.20 16.84
CA SER A 76 8.76 31.42 17.16
C SER A 76 8.96 31.20 18.66
N ILE A 77 9.92 30.36 19.03
CA ILE A 77 10.29 30.10 20.42
C ILE A 77 11.63 30.73 20.67
N THR A 78 11.72 31.57 21.73
CA THR A 78 12.99 32.13 22.17
C THR A 78 13.75 31.09 22.99
N TRP A 79 14.95 30.76 22.58
CA TRP A 79 15.79 29.74 23.19
C TRP A 79 16.95 30.35 23.97
N TYR A 80 17.28 29.74 25.08
CA TYR A 80 18.32 30.18 25.98
C TYR A 80 19.37 29.08 26.19
N THR A 81 20.58 29.47 26.53
CA THR A 81 21.63 28.59 27.07
C THR A 81 21.35 28.30 28.54
N TYR A 82 22.04 27.32 29.12
CA TYR A 82 21.75 26.89 30.50
C TYR A 82 21.93 28.00 31.56
N ASP A 83 22.84 28.94 31.32
CA ASP A 83 23.09 30.12 32.16
C ASP A 83 22.05 31.24 31.98
N GLY A 84 21.01 31.03 31.18
CA GLY A 84 19.94 32.00 30.94
C GLY A 84 20.26 33.06 29.91
N THR A 85 21.40 32.97 29.20
CA THR A 85 21.72 33.88 28.08
C THR A 85 20.99 33.47 26.84
N LEU A 86 20.73 34.42 25.92
CA LEU A 86 20.08 34.15 24.66
C LEU A 86 20.94 33.22 23.80
N SER A 87 20.38 32.11 23.37
CA SER A 87 21.11 31.14 22.53
C SER A 87 21.34 31.68 21.12
N THR A 88 22.61 31.71 20.72
CA THR A 88 23.05 32.07 19.36
C THR A 88 23.57 30.85 18.60
N ALA A 89 23.50 29.68 19.19
CA ALA A 89 24.04 28.46 18.59
C ALA A 89 23.37 28.14 17.24
N LYS A 90 24.21 27.91 16.23
CA LYS A 90 23.78 27.47 14.90
C LYS A 90 23.60 25.97 14.93
N THR A 91 22.46 25.49 14.51
CA THR A 91 22.23 24.07 14.27
C THR A 91 22.42 23.76 12.78
N ASN A 92 22.62 22.49 12.44
CA ASN A 92 22.70 22.04 11.03
C ASN A 92 21.43 22.33 10.23
N ALA A 93 20.32 22.63 10.88
CA ALA A 93 19.01 22.86 10.27
C ALA A 93 18.55 24.33 10.36
N ILE A 94 19.04 25.12 11.31
CA ILE A 94 18.58 26.49 11.55
C ILE A 94 19.79 27.35 11.91
N ASN A 95 20.04 28.41 11.13
CA ASN A 95 21.23 29.28 11.30
C ASN A 95 21.27 30.03 12.64
N ASN A 96 20.11 30.34 13.21
CA ASN A 96 19.95 30.92 14.53
C ASN A 96 18.54 30.54 15.02
N PRO A 97 18.40 29.85 16.17
CA PRO A 97 17.09 29.45 16.67
C PRO A 97 16.17 30.64 16.96
N ASN A 98 16.73 31.78 17.30
CA ASN A 98 15.97 33.00 17.64
C ASN A 98 15.68 33.91 16.44
N GLN A 99 16.11 33.53 15.23
CA GLN A 99 15.74 34.22 13.97
C GLN A 99 14.57 33.59 13.24
N ALA A 100 13.99 32.52 13.78
CA ALA A 100 12.81 31.91 13.21
C ALA A 100 11.60 32.83 13.42
N SER A 101 10.99 33.29 12.35
CA SER A 101 9.69 33.99 12.40
C SER A 101 8.58 33.00 12.70
N THR A 102 7.50 33.46 13.32
CA THR A 102 6.27 32.68 13.38
C THR A 102 5.71 32.46 11.97
N GLU A 103 5.24 31.26 11.71
CA GLU A 103 4.72 30.86 10.41
C GLU A 103 3.27 30.40 10.59
N TYR A 104 2.35 31.01 9.87
CA TYR A 104 0.99 30.52 9.73
C TYR A 104 0.86 29.81 8.38
N SER A 105 0.28 28.61 8.38
CA SER A 105 0.05 27.84 7.18
C SER A 105 -1.39 27.36 7.08
N LYS A 106 -1.99 27.53 5.91
CA LYS A 106 -3.28 26.93 5.59
C LYS A 106 -3.13 26.04 4.38
N SER A 107 -3.50 24.79 4.52
CA SER A 107 -3.48 23.85 3.39
C SER A 107 -4.86 23.29 3.12
N PHE A 108 -5.10 23.04 1.86
CA PHE A 108 -6.30 22.43 1.33
C PHE A 108 -5.90 21.26 0.44
N ALA A 109 -6.37 20.06 0.77
CA ALA A 109 -6.21 18.89 -0.04
C ALA A 109 -7.58 18.33 -0.42
N ARG A 110 -7.77 18.01 -1.69
CA ARG A 110 -8.98 17.37 -2.18
C ARG A 110 -8.63 16.11 -2.96
N THR A 111 -9.33 15.05 -2.67
CA THR A 111 -9.27 13.80 -3.42
C THR A 111 -10.66 13.50 -3.94
N ASP A 112 -10.78 13.35 -5.25
CA ASP A 112 -12.00 12.92 -5.92
C ASP A 112 -11.77 11.52 -6.52
N TYR A 113 -12.74 10.63 -6.34
CA TYR A 113 -12.74 9.30 -6.90
C TYR A 113 -14.07 9.04 -7.60
N TYR A 114 -13.98 8.74 -8.87
CA TYR A 114 -15.09 8.37 -9.73
C TYR A 114 -14.99 6.90 -10.10
N SER A 115 -16.08 6.19 -9.99
CA SER A 115 -16.19 4.79 -10.40
C SER A 115 -17.46 4.60 -11.22
N VAL A 116 -17.30 4.07 -12.41
CA VAL A 116 -18.42 3.70 -13.29
C VAL A 116 -18.22 2.27 -13.70
N SER A 117 -19.19 1.40 -13.47
CA SER A 117 -19.19 0.04 -13.99
C SER A 117 -20.54 -0.34 -14.56
N GLY A 118 -20.51 -1.09 -15.65
CA GLY A 118 -21.72 -1.64 -16.25
C GLY A 118 -21.49 -3.09 -16.64
N TYR A 119 -22.47 -3.94 -16.41
CA TYR A 119 -22.39 -5.35 -16.78
C TYR A 119 -23.76 -5.95 -17.12
N LEU A 120 -23.72 -6.95 -17.98
CA LEU A 120 -24.85 -7.80 -18.32
C LEU A 120 -24.73 -9.11 -17.53
N ASN A 121 -25.82 -9.56 -16.95
CA ASN A 121 -25.95 -10.86 -16.32
C ASN A 121 -26.92 -11.74 -17.10
N TYR A 122 -26.47 -12.93 -17.41
CA TYR A 122 -27.31 -14.01 -17.90
C TYR A 122 -27.37 -15.12 -16.86
N HIS A 123 -28.55 -15.63 -16.56
CA HIS A 123 -28.77 -16.76 -15.65
C HIS A 123 -29.92 -17.63 -16.13
N GLN A 124 -29.67 -18.90 -16.29
CA GLN A 124 -30.68 -19.84 -16.73
C GLN A 124 -30.44 -21.24 -16.20
N THR A 125 -31.54 -21.95 -15.87
CA THR A 125 -31.52 -23.37 -15.57
C THR A 125 -32.05 -24.13 -16.79
N LEU A 126 -31.21 -24.97 -17.36
CA LEU A 126 -31.54 -25.79 -18.53
C LEU A 126 -31.78 -27.21 -18.10
N GLY A 127 -32.94 -27.78 -18.48
CA GLY A 127 -33.29 -29.18 -18.19
C GLY A 127 -33.22 -29.55 -16.71
N GLU A 128 -33.53 -28.61 -15.79
CA GLU A 128 -33.54 -28.75 -14.33
C GLU A 128 -32.19 -29.12 -13.68
N LYS A 129 -31.21 -29.52 -14.48
CA LYS A 129 -29.90 -30.03 -14.01
C LYS A 129 -28.73 -29.10 -14.25
N HIS A 130 -28.84 -28.21 -15.22
CA HIS A 130 -27.75 -27.37 -15.65
C HIS A 130 -28.02 -25.91 -15.30
N ASN A 131 -27.38 -25.41 -14.26
CA ASN A 131 -27.44 -23.98 -13.93
C ASN A 131 -26.26 -23.26 -14.56
N VAL A 132 -26.54 -22.28 -15.41
CA VAL A 132 -25.55 -21.47 -16.10
C VAL A 132 -25.73 -20.02 -15.68
N THR A 133 -24.66 -19.38 -15.26
CA THR A 133 -24.61 -17.91 -15.11
C THR A 133 -23.41 -17.35 -15.85
N ALA A 134 -23.63 -16.26 -16.57
CA ALA A 134 -22.57 -15.55 -17.27
C ALA A 134 -22.70 -14.04 -17.00
N MET A 135 -21.58 -13.37 -16.86
CA MET A 135 -21.50 -11.92 -16.68
C MET A 135 -20.42 -11.37 -17.60
N LEU A 136 -20.73 -10.27 -18.26
CA LEU A 136 -19.76 -9.52 -19.06
C LEU A 136 -19.93 -8.03 -18.76
N GLY A 137 -18.83 -7.35 -18.50
CA GLY A 137 -18.89 -5.94 -18.13
C GLY A 137 -17.61 -5.18 -18.36
N ALA A 138 -17.71 -3.87 -18.09
CA ALA A 138 -16.60 -2.94 -18.11
C ALA A 138 -16.67 -2.03 -16.88
N GLN A 139 -15.51 -1.55 -16.46
CA GLN A 139 -15.36 -0.65 -15.32
C GLN A 139 -14.33 0.42 -15.65
N TYR A 140 -14.61 1.64 -15.25
CA TYR A 140 -13.66 2.77 -15.29
C TYR A 140 -13.58 3.42 -13.92
N ASN A 141 -12.36 3.64 -13.46
CA ASN A 141 -12.06 4.35 -12.22
C ASN A 141 -11.13 5.51 -12.52
N LEU A 142 -11.44 6.68 -11.96
CA LEU A 142 -10.58 7.87 -12.02
C LEU A 142 -10.39 8.40 -10.60
N LYS A 143 -9.15 8.64 -10.22
CA LYS A 143 -8.80 9.29 -8.97
C LYS A 143 -7.98 10.53 -9.23
N GLU A 144 -8.44 11.65 -8.69
CA GLU A 144 -7.80 12.95 -8.82
C GLU A 144 -7.42 13.49 -7.45
N TYR A 145 -6.34 14.22 -7.38
CA TYR A 145 -5.87 14.85 -6.17
C TYR A 145 -5.38 16.26 -6.49
N ASP A 146 -5.76 17.20 -5.66
CA ASP A 146 -5.31 18.57 -5.69
C ASP A 146 -4.90 19.01 -4.28
N TYR A 147 -3.76 19.70 -4.20
CA TYR A 147 -3.24 20.21 -2.94
C TYR A 147 -2.67 21.61 -3.11
N THR A 148 -3.09 22.49 -2.24
CA THR A 148 -2.60 23.86 -2.16
C THR A 148 -2.23 24.20 -0.73
N VAL A 149 -1.10 24.87 -0.52
CA VAL A 149 -0.72 25.41 0.77
C VAL A 149 -0.32 26.88 0.62
N VAL A 150 -0.85 27.69 1.52
CA VAL A 150 -0.48 29.10 1.67
C VAL A 150 0.27 29.21 3.00
N THR A 151 1.43 29.84 2.98
CA THR A 151 2.25 30.09 4.17
C THR A 151 2.50 31.58 4.26
N ALA A 152 2.23 32.17 5.41
CA ALA A 152 2.59 33.54 5.76
C ALA A 152 3.57 33.52 6.92
N LYS A 153 4.58 34.38 6.86
CA LYS A 153 5.52 34.64 7.95
C LYS A 153 5.24 36.03 8.47
N ASP A 154 5.04 36.14 9.77
CA ASP A 154 4.80 37.39 10.45
C ASP A 154 5.49 37.38 11.82
N GLU A 155 6.13 38.48 12.17
CA GLU A 155 6.75 38.66 13.48
C GLU A 155 5.71 38.92 14.60
N GLN A 156 4.47 39.28 14.25
CA GLN A 156 3.41 39.64 15.20
C GLN A 156 2.29 38.59 15.37
N SER A 157 2.52 37.39 15.02
CA SER A 157 1.49 36.38 14.77
C SER A 157 0.89 35.70 15.99
N SER A 158 0.56 36.42 17.02
CA SER A 158 -0.45 35.93 17.98
C SER A 158 -1.89 35.91 17.40
N LEU A 159 -2.07 36.40 16.16
CA LEU A 159 -3.34 36.45 15.46
C LEU A 159 -3.41 35.35 14.41
N GLU A 160 -4.34 34.45 14.52
CA GLU A 160 -4.66 33.41 13.53
C GLU A 160 -5.20 34.01 12.20
N ILE A 161 -4.80 35.22 11.86
CA ILE A 161 -5.28 35.98 10.71
C ILE A 161 -4.11 36.26 9.76
N LEU A 162 -4.24 35.83 8.53
CA LEU A 162 -3.42 36.28 7.42
C LEU A 162 -3.74 37.75 7.15
N ASN A 163 -3.09 38.67 7.85
CA ASN A 163 -3.36 40.10 7.73
C ASN A 163 -2.65 40.76 6.55
N GLY A 164 -1.85 39.98 5.78
CA GLY A 164 -1.19 40.48 4.58
C GLY A 164 0.01 41.39 4.82
N SER A 165 0.45 41.59 6.07
CA SER A 165 1.62 42.40 6.41
C SER A 165 2.95 41.65 6.34
N GLY A 166 2.90 40.30 6.26
CA GLY A 166 4.09 39.45 6.14
C GLY A 166 4.32 38.94 4.72
N GLU A 167 5.43 38.21 4.53
CA GLU A 167 5.75 37.55 3.27
C GLU A 167 4.78 36.40 3.03
N ILE A 168 3.90 36.54 2.06
CA ILE A 168 2.95 35.48 1.63
C ILE A 168 3.66 34.64 0.56
N THR A 169 3.93 33.41 0.87
CA THR A 169 4.49 32.44 -0.08
C THR A 169 3.42 31.44 -0.49
N LEU A 170 3.01 31.47 -1.76
CA LEU A 170 2.20 30.42 -2.36
C LEU A 170 3.12 29.24 -2.67
N LYS A 171 3.05 28.20 -1.86
CA LYS A 171 3.76 26.94 -2.14
C LYS A 171 2.77 25.94 -2.71
N ASN A 172 2.83 25.70 -4.00
CA ASN A 172 2.43 24.41 -4.55
C ASN A 172 3.43 23.42 -3.97
N SER A 173 2.99 22.53 -3.12
CA SER A 173 3.85 21.76 -2.21
C SER A 173 4.89 20.92 -2.94
N ALA A 174 6.02 21.51 -3.21
CA ALA A 174 7.21 20.80 -3.69
C ALA A 174 8.04 20.16 -2.56
N LYS A 175 7.66 20.30 -1.30
CA LYS A 175 8.45 19.77 -0.17
C LYS A 175 7.94 18.47 0.44
N THR A 176 6.73 18.02 0.13
CA THR A 176 6.29 16.65 0.37
C THR A 176 6.50 15.85 -0.91
N ALA A 177 7.11 14.70 -0.82
CA ALA A 177 7.45 13.85 -1.95
C ALA A 177 6.23 13.51 -2.84
N GLY A 178 5.93 14.36 -3.82
CA GLY A 178 4.86 14.17 -4.78
C GLY A 178 4.34 15.48 -5.38
N PRO A 179 3.76 15.43 -6.58
CA PRO A 179 3.17 16.60 -7.23
C PRO A 179 1.95 17.09 -6.44
N SER A 180 1.74 18.42 -6.44
CA SER A 180 0.58 19.05 -5.81
C SER A 180 -0.75 18.71 -6.50
N LYS A 181 -0.69 18.26 -7.74
CA LYS A 181 -1.83 17.82 -8.53
C LYS A 181 -1.47 16.56 -9.31
N TRP A 182 -2.32 15.56 -9.22
CA TRP A 182 -2.14 14.32 -9.98
C TRP A 182 -3.47 13.61 -10.23
N HIS A 183 -3.46 12.74 -11.21
CA HIS A 183 -4.57 11.84 -11.48
C HIS A 183 -4.04 10.43 -11.80
N GLU A 184 -4.87 9.44 -11.58
CA GLU A 184 -4.64 8.06 -11.98
C GLU A 184 -5.96 7.44 -12.44
N ALA A 185 -5.90 6.66 -13.50
CA ALA A 185 -7.08 6.01 -14.07
C ALA A 185 -6.82 4.52 -14.29
N MET A 186 -7.88 3.75 -14.19
CA MET A 186 -7.89 2.32 -14.46
C MET A 186 -9.14 1.97 -15.26
N MET A 187 -8.98 1.24 -16.34
CA MET A 187 -10.06 0.70 -17.16
C MET A 187 -9.97 -0.82 -17.18
N SER A 188 -11.10 -1.49 -17.06
CA SER A 188 -11.17 -2.94 -16.97
C SER A 188 -12.32 -3.48 -17.78
N TYR A 189 -12.07 -4.58 -18.49
CA TYR A 189 -13.10 -5.42 -19.06
C TYR A 189 -13.08 -6.74 -18.31
N PHE A 190 -14.24 -7.24 -17.94
CA PHE A 190 -14.31 -8.45 -17.14
C PHE A 190 -15.46 -9.35 -17.57
N GLY A 191 -15.27 -10.65 -17.35
CA GLY A 191 -16.28 -11.66 -17.56
C GLY A 191 -16.20 -12.74 -16.51
N ARG A 192 -17.34 -13.30 -16.18
CA ARG A 192 -17.48 -14.47 -15.29
C ARG A 192 -18.42 -15.46 -15.91
N PHE A 193 -18.07 -16.72 -15.81
CA PHE A 193 -18.91 -17.82 -16.20
C PHE A 193 -18.96 -18.84 -15.07
N ASN A 194 -20.17 -19.21 -14.64
CA ASN A 194 -20.38 -20.26 -13.67
C ASN A 194 -21.28 -21.35 -14.29
N TYR A 195 -20.89 -22.57 -14.03
CA TYR A 195 -21.66 -23.74 -14.41
C TYR A 195 -21.81 -24.67 -13.22
N ASN A 196 -23.04 -25.07 -12.95
CA ASN A 196 -23.39 -26.02 -11.90
C ASN A 196 -24.23 -27.14 -12.49
N TYR A 197 -23.71 -28.35 -12.41
CA TYR A 197 -24.43 -29.56 -12.84
C TYR A 197 -24.94 -30.34 -11.64
N MET A 198 -26.25 -30.42 -11.51
CA MET A 198 -26.97 -31.17 -10.47
C MET A 198 -26.52 -30.81 -9.03
N SER A 199 -25.97 -29.64 -8.79
CA SER A 199 -25.29 -29.23 -7.55
C SER A 199 -24.15 -30.16 -7.10
N LYS A 200 -23.67 -31.03 -7.97
CA LYS A 200 -22.53 -31.94 -7.74
C LYS A 200 -21.21 -31.38 -8.26
N TYR A 201 -21.22 -30.89 -9.50
CA TYR A 201 -20.03 -30.38 -10.17
C TYR A 201 -20.20 -28.88 -10.41
N LEU A 202 -19.26 -28.15 -9.87
CA LEU A 202 -19.23 -26.69 -9.92
C LEU A 202 -18.02 -26.25 -10.72
N LEU A 203 -18.19 -25.36 -11.66
CA LEU A 203 -17.12 -24.74 -12.42
C LEU A 203 -17.30 -23.22 -12.43
N GLU A 204 -16.24 -22.49 -12.17
CA GLU A 204 -16.20 -21.04 -12.32
C GLU A 204 -14.99 -20.61 -13.14
N MET A 205 -15.20 -19.68 -14.04
CA MET A 205 -14.17 -19.01 -14.82
C MET A 205 -14.32 -17.50 -14.67
N ASN A 206 -13.26 -16.84 -14.31
CA ASN A 206 -13.16 -15.39 -14.24
C ASN A 206 -12.10 -14.90 -15.21
N LEU A 207 -12.43 -13.89 -16.01
CA LEU A 207 -11.54 -13.26 -16.98
C LEU A 207 -11.53 -11.77 -16.73
N ARG A 208 -10.36 -11.15 -16.81
CA ARG A 208 -10.21 -9.72 -16.63
C ARG A 208 -9.08 -9.17 -17.48
N TYR A 209 -9.36 -8.08 -18.18
CA TYR A 209 -8.39 -7.35 -18.98
C TYR A 209 -8.31 -5.92 -18.43
N ASP A 210 -7.21 -5.61 -17.74
CA ASP A 210 -7.03 -4.39 -16.97
C ASP A 210 -5.99 -3.48 -17.61
N GLY A 211 -6.31 -2.19 -17.71
CA GLY A 211 -5.39 -1.15 -18.14
C GLY A 211 -5.22 -0.07 -17.08
N SER A 212 -3.98 0.26 -16.72
CA SER A 212 -3.66 1.27 -15.72
C SER A 212 -2.81 2.40 -16.29
N SER A 213 -3.18 3.64 -15.95
CA SER A 213 -2.42 4.84 -16.36
C SER A 213 -1.04 4.96 -15.71
N LYS A 214 -0.71 4.11 -14.74
CA LYS A 214 0.62 4.08 -14.10
C LYS A 214 1.69 3.55 -15.03
N PHE A 215 1.31 2.72 -16.00
CA PHE A 215 2.23 2.13 -16.96
C PHE A 215 2.28 2.92 -18.26
N ARG A 216 3.37 2.75 -18.98
CA ARG A 216 3.52 3.24 -20.35
C ARG A 216 2.48 2.59 -21.28
N PRO A 217 2.10 3.24 -22.39
CA PRO A 217 1.08 2.70 -23.29
C PRO A 217 1.30 1.26 -23.71
N GLU A 218 2.56 0.86 -23.94
CA GLU A 218 2.96 -0.48 -24.41
C GLU A 218 2.72 -1.57 -23.35
N ASN A 219 2.83 -1.23 -22.06
CA ASN A 219 2.74 -2.16 -20.93
C ASN A 219 1.51 -1.92 -20.05
N ARG A 220 0.60 -1.07 -20.52
CA ARG A 220 -0.56 -0.61 -19.75
C ARG A 220 -1.56 -1.71 -19.49
N TRP A 221 -1.80 -2.56 -20.46
CA TRP A 221 -2.84 -3.57 -20.45
C TRP A 221 -2.29 -4.95 -20.16
N ASP A 222 -2.97 -5.71 -19.31
CA ASP A 222 -2.64 -7.11 -19.06
C ASP A 222 -3.91 -7.94 -18.82
N PHE A 223 -3.80 -9.25 -19.05
CA PHE A 223 -4.90 -10.20 -18.98
C PHE A 223 -4.74 -11.12 -17.77
N PHE A 224 -5.74 -11.14 -16.92
CA PHE A 224 -5.82 -11.94 -15.72
C PHE A 224 -6.97 -12.91 -15.80
N TYR A 225 -6.77 -14.12 -15.30
CA TYR A 225 -7.75 -15.18 -15.39
C TYR A 225 -7.72 -16.07 -14.17
N GLY A 226 -8.87 -16.67 -13.88
CA GLY A 226 -9.03 -17.62 -12.78
C GLY A 226 -10.01 -18.70 -13.16
N PHE A 227 -9.70 -19.91 -12.72
CA PHE A 227 -10.53 -21.08 -12.87
C PHE A 227 -10.70 -21.76 -11.53
N SER A 228 -11.91 -22.17 -11.19
CA SER A 228 -12.16 -22.99 -10.02
C SER A 228 -13.12 -24.12 -10.34
N GLY A 229 -12.86 -25.27 -9.74
CA GLY A 229 -13.72 -26.44 -9.79
C GLY A 229 -14.09 -26.90 -8.39
N GLY A 230 -15.33 -27.31 -8.22
CA GLY A 230 -15.83 -27.89 -6.98
C GLY A 230 -16.53 -29.21 -7.26
N TRP A 231 -16.21 -30.21 -6.48
CA TRP A 231 -16.89 -31.51 -6.53
C TRP A 231 -17.49 -31.81 -5.17
N ARG A 232 -18.83 -31.89 -5.12
CA ARG A 232 -19.56 -32.29 -3.93
C ARG A 232 -19.66 -33.82 -3.87
N LEU A 233 -18.62 -34.40 -3.26
CA LEU A 233 -18.48 -35.85 -3.11
C LEU A 233 -19.69 -36.49 -2.38
N SER A 234 -20.21 -35.77 -1.38
CA SER A 234 -21.38 -36.21 -0.61
C SER A 234 -22.64 -36.44 -1.45
N GLU A 235 -22.74 -35.81 -2.62
CA GLU A 235 -23.89 -35.98 -3.52
C GLU A 235 -23.77 -37.19 -4.46
N GLU A 236 -22.64 -37.89 -4.42
CA GLU A 236 -22.42 -39.07 -5.27
C GLU A 236 -23.09 -40.33 -4.72
N GLU A 237 -23.50 -41.23 -5.63
CA GLU A 237 -24.21 -42.46 -5.26
C GLU A 237 -23.39 -43.33 -4.29
N PHE A 238 -22.06 -43.41 -4.46
CA PHE A 238 -21.18 -44.19 -3.60
C PHE A 238 -21.06 -43.62 -2.19
N MET A 239 -21.41 -42.35 -1.96
CA MET A 239 -21.37 -41.69 -0.65
C MET A 239 -22.70 -41.77 0.11
N LYS A 240 -23.81 -42.10 -0.54
CA LYS A 240 -25.16 -42.17 0.07
C LYS A 240 -25.25 -43.10 1.27
N ASN A 241 -24.43 -44.13 1.29
CA ASN A 241 -24.41 -45.11 2.41
C ASN A 241 -23.50 -44.67 3.59
N VAL A 242 -22.76 -43.58 3.44
CA VAL A 242 -21.84 -43.07 4.46
C VAL A 242 -22.56 -42.06 5.34
N LYS A 243 -23.37 -42.56 6.29
CA LYS A 243 -24.32 -41.77 7.10
C LYS A 243 -23.70 -40.70 7.97
N PHE A 244 -22.42 -40.79 8.32
CA PHE A 244 -21.75 -39.81 9.16
C PHE A 244 -21.23 -38.57 8.37
N VAL A 245 -21.27 -38.63 7.03
CA VAL A 245 -20.88 -37.53 6.15
C VAL A 245 -22.13 -36.80 5.69
N ASN A 246 -22.32 -35.57 6.12
CA ASN A 246 -23.42 -34.71 5.69
C ASN A 246 -23.05 -33.90 4.45
N GLU A 247 -21.84 -33.35 4.44
CA GLU A 247 -21.27 -32.66 3.27
C GLU A 247 -19.79 -32.95 3.17
N LEU A 248 -19.34 -33.23 1.95
CA LEU A 248 -17.93 -33.36 1.62
C LEU A 248 -17.72 -32.75 0.23
N LYS A 249 -16.93 -31.67 0.18
CA LYS A 249 -16.67 -30.94 -1.06
C LYS A 249 -15.18 -30.73 -1.26
N LEU A 250 -14.69 -31.20 -2.39
CA LEU A 250 -13.33 -30.94 -2.86
C LEU A 250 -13.34 -29.68 -3.75
N ARG A 251 -12.40 -28.77 -3.53
CA ARG A 251 -12.21 -27.54 -4.31
C ARG A 251 -10.80 -27.48 -4.88
N LEU A 252 -10.70 -27.07 -6.13
CA LEU A 252 -9.45 -26.76 -6.78
C LEU A 252 -9.57 -25.38 -7.45
N SER A 253 -8.61 -24.52 -7.25
CA SER A 253 -8.58 -23.24 -7.95
C SER A 253 -7.18 -22.84 -8.40
N TYR A 254 -7.16 -22.18 -9.53
CA TYR A 254 -5.98 -21.54 -10.08
C TYR A 254 -6.36 -20.16 -10.61
N GLY A 255 -5.58 -19.14 -10.28
CA GLY A 255 -5.84 -17.80 -10.78
C GLY A 255 -4.58 -16.95 -10.83
N VAL A 256 -4.58 -16.00 -11.74
CA VAL A 256 -3.55 -14.98 -11.90
C VAL A 256 -4.14 -13.63 -11.52
N VAL A 257 -3.51 -12.94 -10.57
CA VAL A 257 -3.91 -11.60 -10.10
C VAL A 257 -2.83 -10.61 -10.44
N GLY A 258 -3.24 -9.48 -11.02
CA GLY A 258 -2.36 -8.35 -11.30
C GLY A 258 -2.08 -7.52 -10.05
N ASN A 259 -0.81 -7.15 -9.85
CA ASN A 259 -0.41 -6.21 -8.81
C ASN A 259 0.36 -5.04 -9.43
N GLN A 260 -0.04 -3.82 -9.06
CA GLN A 260 0.61 -2.57 -9.43
C GLN A 260 1.09 -1.77 -8.21
N SER A 261 1.10 -2.39 -7.03
CA SER A 261 1.64 -1.78 -5.82
C SER A 261 3.14 -1.54 -5.99
N GLY A 262 3.63 -0.40 -5.52
CA GLY A 262 5.03 -0.03 -5.72
C GLY A 262 5.34 0.64 -7.05
N ILE A 263 4.40 0.70 -8.00
CA ILE A 263 4.52 1.51 -9.21
C ILE A 263 4.01 2.92 -8.90
N SER A 264 4.88 3.89 -9.07
CA SER A 264 4.54 5.31 -8.90
C SER A 264 3.67 5.81 -10.06
N ARG A 265 2.92 6.88 -9.81
CA ARG A 265 2.25 7.60 -10.89
C ARG A 265 3.30 8.18 -11.83
N TYR A 266 3.03 8.14 -13.14
CA TYR A 266 3.95 8.65 -14.16
C TYR A 266 5.32 7.97 -14.19
N ASP A 267 5.41 6.76 -13.65
CA ASP A 267 6.66 6.00 -13.50
C ASP A 267 7.42 5.76 -14.81
N GLY A 268 6.70 5.66 -15.91
CA GLY A 268 7.27 5.54 -17.26
C GLY A 268 7.81 6.85 -17.86
N MET A 269 7.69 7.98 -17.16
CA MET A 269 8.12 9.30 -17.65
C MET A 269 9.44 9.69 -17.03
N GLN A 270 10.43 10.07 -17.87
CA GLN A 270 11.66 10.65 -17.37
C GLN A 270 11.41 12.10 -16.95
N LEU A 271 11.57 12.37 -15.66
CA LEU A 271 11.46 13.72 -15.12
C LEU A 271 12.83 14.40 -15.08
N TYR A 272 12.83 15.70 -15.32
CA TYR A 272 14.03 16.52 -15.29
C TYR A 272 13.87 17.68 -14.31
N ASN A 273 14.92 17.95 -13.53
CA ASN A 273 15.01 19.12 -12.69
C ASN A 273 15.86 20.18 -13.37
N PHE A 274 15.33 21.40 -13.45
CA PHE A 274 16.09 22.58 -13.85
C PHE A 274 16.69 23.21 -12.60
N ASN A 275 18.01 23.42 -12.61
CA ASN A 275 18.68 24.09 -11.52
C ASN A 275 19.50 25.26 -12.05
N SER A 276 19.05 26.48 -11.74
CA SER A 276 19.71 27.72 -12.13
C SER A 276 20.84 28.15 -11.16
N VAL A 277 20.91 27.54 -9.96
CA VAL A 277 21.80 27.96 -8.90
C VAL A 277 23.15 27.22 -8.92
N ASN A 278 23.14 25.94 -9.32
CA ASN A 278 24.31 25.05 -9.26
C ASN A 278 24.91 24.70 -10.62
N GLY A 279 24.59 25.46 -11.67
CA GLY A 279 25.19 25.26 -13.00
C GLY A 279 26.65 25.65 -13.06
N ALA A 280 27.34 25.23 -14.11
CA ALA A 280 28.72 25.59 -14.36
C ALA A 280 28.87 27.10 -14.64
N TYR A 281 29.95 27.67 -14.22
CA TYR A 281 30.33 29.02 -14.63
C TYR A 281 30.95 28.99 -16.03
N ILE A 282 30.35 29.73 -16.96
CA ILE A 282 30.92 29.98 -18.29
C ILE A 282 30.90 31.48 -18.51
N GLY A 283 32.09 32.09 -18.62
CA GLY A 283 32.20 33.54 -18.65
C GLY A 283 31.76 34.19 -17.35
N ASP A 284 30.98 35.25 -17.43
CA ASP A 284 30.52 36.04 -16.29
C ASP A 284 29.24 35.53 -15.63
N GLY A 285 28.74 34.37 -16.03
CA GLY A 285 27.47 33.84 -15.55
C GLY A 285 27.42 32.33 -15.29
N ARG A 286 26.47 31.93 -14.45
CA ARG A 286 26.13 30.53 -14.27
C ARG A 286 25.12 30.09 -15.32
N ILE A 287 25.42 29.01 -16.01
CA ILE A 287 24.40 28.34 -16.85
C ILE A 287 23.57 27.40 -16.01
N SER A 288 22.27 27.39 -16.31
CA SER A 288 21.38 26.39 -15.76
C SER A 288 21.76 24.99 -16.28
N TYR A 289 21.68 23.98 -15.44
CA TYR A 289 21.84 22.63 -15.88
C TYR A 289 20.54 21.83 -15.68
N ILE A 290 20.37 20.82 -16.52
CA ILE A 290 19.26 19.89 -16.45
C ILE A 290 19.79 18.60 -15.87
N LYS A 291 19.16 18.13 -14.82
CA LYS A 291 19.45 16.85 -14.19
C LYS A 291 18.20 15.97 -14.20
N THR A 292 18.38 14.67 -14.42
CA THR A 292 17.32 13.69 -14.19
C THR A 292 16.83 13.76 -12.75
N SER A 293 15.52 13.63 -12.56
CA SER A 293 14.90 13.64 -11.23
C SER A 293 14.59 12.23 -10.80
N GLY A 294 15.28 11.76 -9.77
CA GLY A 294 15.02 10.45 -9.18
C GLY A 294 15.70 9.29 -9.91
N GLU A 295 14.94 8.24 -10.19
CA GLU A 295 15.42 7.06 -10.91
C GLU A 295 15.34 7.26 -12.42
N ILE A 296 16.23 6.59 -13.16
CA ILE A 296 16.13 6.51 -14.62
C ILE A 296 14.81 5.82 -14.97
N ALA A 297 14.02 6.43 -15.85
CA ALA A 297 12.78 5.83 -16.29
C ALA A 297 13.03 4.52 -17.04
N THR A 298 12.37 3.46 -16.63
CA THR A 298 12.44 2.17 -17.31
C THR A 298 11.28 1.98 -18.28
N MET A 299 11.59 1.49 -19.49
CA MET A 299 10.57 1.20 -20.50
C MET A 299 9.85 -0.13 -20.24
N GLY A 300 10.47 -1.04 -19.48
CA GLY A 300 10.02 -2.43 -19.33
C GLY A 300 9.13 -2.71 -18.10
N ARG A 301 8.78 -1.70 -17.29
CA ARG A 301 7.90 -1.95 -16.15
C ARG A 301 6.49 -2.33 -16.59
N SER A 302 5.99 -3.42 -15.99
CA SER A 302 4.67 -3.96 -16.26
C SER A 302 4.01 -4.45 -14.98
N TRP A 303 2.81 -4.97 -15.10
CA TRP A 303 2.10 -5.62 -14.03
C TRP A 303 2.91 -6.77 -13.41
N GLU A 304 2.93 -6.86 -12.09
CA GLU A 304 3.31 -8.12 -11.44
C GLU A 304 2.16 -9.12 -11.56
N ARG A 305 2.50 -10.38 -11.85
CA ARG A 305 1.52 -11.47 -12.01
C ARG A 305 1.70 -12.47 -10.89
N ILE A 306 0.71 -12.52 -10.02
CA ILE A 306 0.70 -13.43 -8.88
C ILE A 306 -0.17 -14.63 -9.21
N HIS A 307 0.45 -15.77 -9.38
CA HIS A 307 -0.21 -17.05 -9.61
C HIS A 307 -0.59 -17.69 -8.28
N ASN A 308 -1.87 -17.97 -8.09
CA ASN A 308 -2.41 -18.59 -6.90
C ASN A 308 -2.94 -19.98 -7.25
N TYR A 309 -2.56 -20.98 -6.48
CA TYR A 309 -3.01 -22.36 -6.56
C TYR A 309 -3.58 -22.73 -5.20
N ASN A 310 -4.80 -23.24 -5.17
CA ASN A 310 -5.44 -23.67 -3.94
C ASN A 310 -6.12 -25.04 -4.15
N LEU A 311 -5.97 -25.90 -3.15
CA LEU A 311 -6.70 -27.17 -3.02
C LEU A 311 -7.37 -27.18 -1.66
N GLY A 312 -8.69 -27.24 -1.63
CA GLY A 312 -9.48 -27.14 -0.41
C GLY A 312 -10.43 -28.34 -0.24
N LEU A 313 -10.67 -28.71 1.00
CA LEU A 313 -11.66 -29.71 1.42
C LEU A 313 -12.57 -29.08 2.45
N ASP A 314 -13.87 -28.99 2.12
CA ASP A 314 -14.93 -28.59 3.06
C ASP A 314 -15.66 -29.83 3.52
N PHE A 315 -15.93 -29.94 4.81
CA PHE A 315 -16.61 -31.10 5.38
C PHE A 315 -17.61 -30.74 6.50
N HIS A 316 -18.75 -31.42 6.49
CA HIS A 316 -19.70 -31.46 7.58
C HIS A 316 -19.96 -32.92 7.92
N LEU A 317 -19.69 -33.32 9.16
CA LEU A 317 -19.74 -34.68 9.62
C LEU A 317 -20.59 -34.79 10.89
N PHE A 318 -21.10 -36.01 11.17
CA PHE A 318 -21.85 -36.35 12.39
C PHE A 318 -23.07 -35.45 12.63
N ASP A 319 -23.99 -35.42 11.68
CA ASP A 319 -25.15 -34.52 11.68
C ASP A 319 -24.75 -33.03 11.77
N SER A 320 -23.68 -32.66 11.04
CA SER A 320 -23.11 -31.34 11.02
C SER A 320 -22.59 -30.84 12.38
N ARG A 321 -22.32 -31.75 13.32
CA ARG A 321 -21.68 -31.38 14.59
C ARG A 321 -20.22 -30.99 14.38
N LEU A 322 -19.49 -31.72 13.53
CA LEU A 322 -18.13 -31.38 13.14
C LEU A 322 -18.16 -30.74 11.76
N GLN A 323 -17.75 -29.49 11.71
CA GLN A 323 -17.64 -28.71 10.47
C GLN A 323 -16.23 -28.16 10.34
N GLY A 324 -15.72 -28.11 9.13
CA GLY A 324 -14.40 -27.52 8.91
C GLY A 324 -14.02 -27.37 7.45
N THR A 325 -12.94 -26.67 7.29
CA THR A 325 -12.26 -26.45 6.01
C THR A 325 -10.77 -26.68 6.22
N VAL A 326 -10.13 -27.38 5.30
CA VAL A 326 -8.67 -27.50 5.20
C VAL A 326 -8.27 -27.08 3.80
N GLU A 327 -7.25 -26.22 3.72
CA GLU A 327 -6.79 -25.66 2.45
C GLU A 327 -5.27 -25.72 2.35
N LEU A 328 -4.77 -26.13 1.19
CA LEU A 328 -3.37 -26.04 0.78
C LEU A 328 -3.27 -24.94 -0.25
N PHE A 329 -2.31 -24.04 -0.08
CA PHE A 329 -2.12 -22.94 -1.02
C PHE A 329 -0.66 -22.79 -1.45
N MET A 330 -0.49 -22.29 -2.67
CA MET A 330 0.80 -21.86 -3.20
C MET A 330 0.60 -20.58 -4.01
N LYS A 331 1.42 -19.58 -3.72
CA LYS A 331 1.45 -18.29 -4.43
C LYS A 331 2.82 -18.11 -5.07
N LYS A 332 2.87 -17.78 -6.35
CA LYS A 332 4.10 -17.50 -7.09
C LYS A 332 4.01 -16.14 -7.77
N ASN A 333 4.95 -15.26 -7.48
CA ASN A 333 5.16 -14.02 -8.23
C ASN A 333 6.43 -14.19 -9.06
N ASN A 334 6.29 -14.33 -10.38
CA ASN A 334 7.41 -14.62 -11.28
C ASN A 334 8.05 -13.34 -11.87
N ASN A 335 7.42 -12.20 -11.69
CA ASN A 335 7.88 -10.90 -12.17
C ASN A 335 7.68 -9.82 -11.09
N MET A 336 8.10 -10.15 -9.87
CA MET A 336 8.07 -9.22 -8.75
C MET A 336 8.95 -8.01 -9.03
N LEU A 337 8.44 -6.82 -8.71
CA LEU A 337 9.18 -5.58 -8.84
C LEU A 337 10.24 -5.49 -7.74
N ILE A 338 11.48 -5.44 -8.14
CA ILE A 338 12.62 -5.34 -7.21
C ILE A 338 13.61 -4.26 -7.66
N ALA A 339 14.24 -3.62 -6.68
CA ALA A 339 15.36 -2.73 -6.93
C ALA A 339 16.62 -3.58 -7.15
N VAL A 340 17.17 -3.53 -8.36
CA VAL A 340 18.40 -4.24 -8.72
C VAL A 340 19.59 -3.31 -8.46
N ALA A 341 20.67 -3.85 -7.91
CA ALA A 341 21.93 -3.12 -7.77
C ALA A 341 22.66 -3.11 -9.10
N TYR A 342 22.84 -1.92 -9.68
CA TYR A 342 23.66 -1.72 -10.87
C TYR A 342 24.98 -1.07 -10.52
N PRO A 343 26.02 -1.25 -11.35
CA PRO A 343 27.28 -0.55 -11.17
C PRO A 343 27.11 0.98 -11.20
N GLY A 344 27.91 1.69 -10.38
CA GLY A 344 27.81 3.15 -10.24
C GLY A 344 28.07 3.95 -11.54
N ILE A 345 28.59 3.30 -12.58
CA ILE A 345 28.79 3.89 -13.91
C ILE A 345 27.46 4.35 -14.56
N LEU A 346 26.32 3.89 -14.06
CA LEU A 346 25.01 4.32 -14.52
C LEU A 346 24.75 5.81 -14.24
N GLY A 347 25.45 6.42 -13.28
CA GLY A 347 25.41 7.86 -12.98
C GLY A 347 24.17 8.35 -12.22
N ASP A 348 23.16 7.51 -12.04
CA ASP A 348 21.95 7.82 -11.28
C ASP A 348 21.41 6.53 -10.62
N LYS A 349 20.31 6.65 -9.87
CA LYS A 349 19.67 5.50 -9.24
C LYS A 349 19.12 4.54 -10.30
N ALA A 350 19.48 3.27 -10.13
CA ALA A 350 18.98 2.22 -10.98
C ALA A 350 17.45 2.05 -10.82
N PRO A 351 16.73 1.87 -11.92
CA PRO A 351 15.30 1.60 -11.87
C PRO A 351 15.03 0.20 -11.30
N ALA A 352 13.96 0.07 -10.53
CA ALA A 352 13.44 -1.25 -10.19
C ALA A 352 12.92 -1.95 -11.47
N SER A 353 13.05 -3.26 -11.54
CA SER A 353 12.62 -4.08 -12.67
C SER A 353 11.74 -5.26 -12.24
N ASN A 354 10.91 -5.77 -13.16
CA ASN A 354 10.06 -6.93 -12.94
C ASN A 354 10.85 -8.25 -13.11
N SER A 355 11.94 -8.43 -12.39
CA SER A 355 12.86 -9.55 -12.53
C SER A 355 12.90 -10.50 -11.33
N GLY A 356 12.28 -10.13 -10.21
CA GLY A 356 12.26 -10.95 -9.02
C GLY A 356 11.28 -12.12 -9.10
N LYS A 357 11.59 -13.20 -8.36
CA LYS A 357 10.71 -14.35 -8.19
C LYS A 357 10.51 -14.64 -6.70
N PHE A 358 9.28 -14.71 -6.31
CA PHE A 358 8.87 -14.98 -4.94
C PHE A 358 7.84 -16.11 -4.90
N GLU A 359 7.98 -16.99 -3.92
CA GLU A 359 7.06 -18.09 -3.68
C GLU A 359 6.63 -18.09 -2.21
N ALA A 360 5.34 -18.30 -1.98
CA ALA A 360 4.80 -18.57 -0.65
C ALA A 360 3.88 -19.80 -0.74
N LYS A 361 3.98 -20.70 0.22
CA LYS A 361 3.15 -21.90 0.30
C LYS A 361 2.79 -22.19 1.75
N GLY A 362 1.67 -22.84 1.93
CA GLY A 362 1.21 -23.15 3.27
C GLY A 362 -0.05 -23.98 3.27
N TYR A 363 -0.53 -24.18 4.47
CA TYR A 363 -1.82 -24.80 4.73
C TYR A 363 -2.54 -24.05 5.84
N GLU A 364 -3.86 -24.06 5.75
CA GLU A 364 -4.71 -23.44 6.75
C GLU A 364 -5.98 -24.26 6.95
N GLY A 365 -6.62 -24.08 8.07
CA GLY A 365 -7.88 -24.75 8.32
C GLY A 365 -8.61 -24.19 9.52
N THR A 366 -9.88 -24.49 9.51
CA THR A 366 -10.81 -24.21 10.60
C THR A 366 -11.54 -25.50 10.93
N VAL A 367 -11.72 -25.78 12.20
CA VAL A 367 -12.52 -26.92 12.66
C VAL A 367 -13.41 -26.43 13.79
N THR A 368 -14.69 -26.74 13.73
CA THR A 368 -15.69 -26.39 14.75
C THR A 368 -16.52 -27.60 15.10
N TRP A 369 -16.62 -27.86 16.38
CA TRP A 369 -17.55 -28.84 16.93
C TRP A 369 -18.72 -28.12 17.58
N SER A 370 -19.95 -28.48 17.23
CA SER A 370 -21.17 -27.91 17.80
C SER A 370 -22.07 -29.03 18.27
N ASP A 371 -22.52 -28.98 19.53
CA ASP A 371 -23.42 -30.00 20.08
C ASP A 371 -24.30 -29.40 21.18
N LYS A 372 -25.17 -30.21 21.74
CA LYS A 372 -26.14 -29.85 22.77
C LYS A 372 -26.07 -30.81 23.95
N ILE A 373 -25.93 -30.28 25.15
CA ILE A 373 -26.00 -31.00 26.40
C ILE A 373 -27.25 -30.52 27.16
N GLY A 374 -28.30 -31.35 27.14
CA GLY A 374 -29.58 -30.97 27.73
C GLY A 374 -30.21 -29.76 27.00
N LYS A 375 -30.33 -28.63 27.72
CA LYS A 375 -30.84 -27.35 27.15
C LYS A 375 -29.71 -26.40 26.66
N VAL A 376 -28.46 -26.76 26.90
CA VAL A 376 -27.32 -25.90 26.57
C VAL A 376 -26.73 -26.27 25.23
N ASN A 377 -26.73 -25.36 24.28
CA ASN A 377 -25.98 -25.49 23.03
C ASN A 377 -24.58 -24.96 23.25
N TYR A 378 -23.56 -25.67 22.78
CA TYR A 378 -22.19 -25.26 22.84
C TYR A 378 -21.48 -25.46 21.51
N HIS A 379 -20.47 -24.68 21.25
CA HIS A 379 -19.57 -24.84 20.12
C HIS A 379 -18.12 -24.58 20.58
N VAL A 380 -17.20 -25.35 20.03
CA VAL A 380 -15.76 -25.19 20.26
C VAL A 380 -15.10 -25.25 18.91
N GLY A 381 -14.31 -24.24 18.59
CA GLY A 381 -13.63 -24.14 17.30
C GLY A 381 -12.19 -23.72 17.45
N GLY A 382 -11.38 -24.08 16.47
CA GLY A 382 -10.00 -23.68 16.34
C GLY A 382 -9.65 -23.38 14.90
N THR A 383 -8.68 -22.49 14.72
CA THR A 383 -8.06 -22.18 13.44
C THR A 383 -6.58 -22.47 13.52
N PHE A 384 -6.01 -22.95 12.43
CA PHE A 384 -4.57 -23.13 12.31
C PHE A 384 -4.09 -22.63 10.94
N THR A 385 -2.93 -22.03 10.90
CA THR A 385 -2.30 -21.57 9.66
C THR A 385 -0.80 -21.77 9.76
N TYR A 386 -0.23 -22.32 8.72
CA TYR A 386 1.22 -22.37 8.52
C TYR A 386 1.54 -21.82 7.13
N ALA A 387 2.45 -20.88 7.07
CA ALA A 387 2.93 -20.32 5.80
C ALA A 387 4.44 -20.19 5.82
N ASP A 388 5.07 -20.64 4.76
CA ASP A 388 6.48 -20.45 4.48
C ASP A 388 6.64 -19.64 3.18
N ASN A 389 7.67 -18.81 3.10
CA ASN A 389 7.93 -18.01 1.91
C ASN A 389 9.42 -18.02 1.56
N LYS A 390 9.71 -17.82 0.29
CA LYS A 390 11.07 -17.84 -0.23
C LYS A 390 11.24 -16.85 -1.36
N LEU A 391 12.30 -16.06 -1.28
CA LEU A 391 12.78 -15.26 -2.41
C LEU A 391 13.58 -16.20 -3.34
N VAL A 392 12.93 -16.63 -4.43
CA VAL A 392 13.48 -17.65 -5.35
C VAL A 392 14.59 -17.07 -6.22
N ASP A 393 14.37 -15.82 -6.69
CA ASP A 393 15.30 -15.13 -7.56
C ASP A 393 15.24 -13.62 -7.25
N TYR A 394 16.40 -13.02 -7.06
CA TYR A 394 16.48 -11.57 -6.80
C TYR A 394 16.77 -10.76 -8.09
N GLY A 395 16.95 -11.43 -9.25
CA GLY A 395 17.16 -10.76 -10.54
C GLY A 395 18.44 -9.95 -10.67
N GLY A 396 19.42 -10.17 -9.79
CA GLY A 396 20.67 -9.40 -9.79
C GLY A 396 21.67 -9.89 -8.75
N VAL A 397 22.73 -9.12 -8.55
CA VAL A 397 23.77 -9.42 -7.56
C VAL A 397 23.22 -9.19 -6.15
N THR A 398 23.25 -10.19 -5.32
CA THR A 398 22.95 -10.09 -3.89
C THR A 398 24.09 -9.32 -3.22
N VAL A 399 23.87 -8.07 -2.85
CA VAL A 399 24.84 -7.30 -2.07
C VAL A 399 24.46 -7.42 -0.61
N PHE A 400 25.29 -8.09 0.18
CA PHE A 400 25.17 -8.03 1.63
C PHE A 400 25.37 -6.60 2.10
N LYS A 401 24.32 -5.96 2.55
CA LYS A 401 24.42 -4.74 3.33
C LYS A 401 24.36 -5.14 4.80
N SER A 402 25.35 -4.72 5.57
CA SER A 402 25.34 -4.90 7.02
C SER A 402 24.08 -4.28 7.63
N GLY A 403 23.17 -5.10 8.11
CA GLY A 403 21.90 -4.68 8.70
C GLY A 403 21.02 -5.86 9.07
N PHE A 404 20.03 -5.61 9.94
CA PHE A 404 19.18 -6.65 10.50
C PHE A 404 18.16 -7.25 9.50
N VAL A 405 17.96 -6.66 8.35
CA VAL A 405 16.99 -7.14 7.35
C VAL A 405 17.62 -7.02 5.97
N ASP A 406 17.97 -8.14 5.37
CA ASP A 406 18.49 -8.19 4.01
C ASP A 406 17.65 -9.14 3.15
N LYS A 407 17.45 -8.77 1.88
CA LYS A 407 16.73 -9.59 0.90
C LYS A 407 17.74 -10.52 0.24
N GLN A 408 17.79 -11.75 0.70
CA GLN A 408 18.71 -12.74 0.15
C GLN A 408 17.97 -13.84 -0.60
N GLN A 409 18.46 -14.17 -1.79
CA GLN A 409 17.96 -15.28 -2.58
C GLN A 409 18.09 -16.60 -1.80
N GLY A 410 17.03 -17.39 -1.82
CA GLY A 410 16.98 -18.67 -1.13
C GLY A 410 16.43 -18.63 0.28
N TYR A 411 16.21 -17.43 0.85
CA TYR A 411 15.67 -17.22 2.19
C TYR A 411 14.29 -16.58 2.16
N SER A 412 13.62 -16.60 3.30
CA SER A 412 12.34 -15.90 3.47
C SER A 412 12.53 -14.39 3.30
N LEU A 413 11.54 -13.73 2.73
CA LEU A 413 11.52 -12.28 2.64
C LEU A 413 11.53 -11.70 4.06
N ASN A 414 12.38 -10.71 4.33
CA ASN A 414 12.59 -10.10 5.64
C ASN A 414 13.27 -11.00 6.69
N SER A 415 14.05 -12.00 6.26
CA SER A 415 14.91 -12.75 7.17
C SER A 415 15.92 -11.83 7.85
N VAL A 416 16.16 -12.09 9.13
CA VAL A 416 17.16 -11.36 9.92
C VAL A 416 18.47 -12.15 9.89
N PHE A 417 19.53 -11.53 9.40
CA PHE A 417 20.86 -12.13 9.38
C PHE A 417 21.70 -11.54 10.49
N GLY A 418 22.33 -12.41 11.28
CA GLY A 418 23.18 -12.02 12.38
C GLY A 418 24.37 -12.97 12.54
N LEU A 419 25.37 -12.53 13.27
CA LEU A 419 26.49 -13.36 13.64
C LEU A 419 26.05 -14.31 14.78
N LYS A 420 26.21 -15.60 14.59
CA LYS A 420 26.05 -16.59 15.66
C LYS A 420 27.39 -16.70 16.42
N SER A 421 27.39 -16.25 17.67
CA SER A 421 28.56 -16.44 18.54
C SER A 421 28.79 -17.93 18.77
N VAL A 422 29.98 -18.39 18.46
CA VAL A 422 30.38 -19.78 18.63
C VAL A 422 31.13 -20.00 19.94
N SER A 423 31.75 -18.94 20.52
CA SER A 423 32.47 -18.99 21.80
C SER A 423 32.62 -17.57 22.35
N TYR A 424 32.55 -17.44 23.69
CA TYR A 424 32.88 -16.21 24.42
C TYR A 424 34.37 -15.86 24.39
N THR A 425 35.24 -16.78 23.99
CA THR A 425 36.70 -16.60 24.01
C THR A 425 37.23 -15.72 22.87
N HIS A 426 36.41 -15.39 21.88
CA HIS A 426 36.78 -14.49 20.77
C HIS A 426 36.20 -13.07 20.86
N LEU A 427 35.57 -12.71 21.96
CA LEU A 427 35.02 -11.39 22.22
C LEU A 427 35.91 -10.50 23.08
N THR A 428 37.16 -10.88 23.34
CA THR A 428 38.10 -9.92 23.92
C THR A 428 38.54 -8.95 22.84
N LEU A 429 38.01 -7.74 22.92
CA LEU A 429 38.57 -6.58 22.24
C LEU A 429 40.07 -6.50 22.61
N PRO A 430 41.01 -6.32 21.66
CA PRO A 430 42.35 -5.97 22.02
C PRO A 430 42.34 -4.68 22.81
N THR A 431 42.64 -4.76 24.08
CA THR A 431 42.96 -3.62 24.92
C THR A 431 44.35 -3.13 24.50
N ASN A 432 44.40 -2.05 23.74
CA ASN A 432 45.52 -1.12 23.68
C ASN A 432 45.00 0.28 23.74
#